data_c662d9800e964a466c309dc2199e7e59
#
_entry.id   c662d9800e964a466c309dc2199e7e59
#
_cell.length_a   1.000
_cell.length_b   1.000
_cell.length_c   1.000
_cell.angle_alpha   90.00
_cell.angle_beta   90.00
_cell.angle_gamma   90.00
#
_symmetry.space_group_name_H-M   'P 1'
#
loop_
_entity.id
_entity.type
_entity.pdbx_description
1 polymer ?
#
loop_
_entity_poly.entity_id
_entity_poly.type
_entity_poly.pdbx_seq_one_letter_code
_entity_poly.pdbx_strand_id
1 'polypeptide(L)'
;MDREQLREIQSRRLVKMAEYVYHNTPFYRKKFQEMGLEPGDIKSIDDIVKLPFTNKLDLRDNYPFGLAAVPMSQIVRIHASSGTTGKPVVVLYTRKDLAMWAEAISRAFTAYGAGKEDIFQVAYGYGLFTGGLGAHDGATNIGASVIPISSGNTQKQMTLMHDFGTTILCCTPSYAMFLGEAMKECEWPREDFKLKIGVFGAEPWTEKMRVKLEESLGIKAYDIYGLSEVAGPGVGYECQCQNGTHLNEDYFYPEILDPNTGEPLPEGTFVELTFTHLTKEGMPLLRYRTHDLTALHYEKCECGRTLVRMDRILGRCDDMLIIRGVNVFPSQIEDVILKLREISRSEERRVGKECRS
;
A
#
# COMPACT_ATOMS: atom_id res chain seq x y z
N MET A 1 11.28 -15.70 12.17
CA MET A 1 10.43 -15.62 13.39
C MET A 1 9.32 -16.61 13.20
N ASP A 2 8.98 -17.43 14.18
CA ASP A 2 7.81 -18.29 14.10
C ASP A 2 6.51 -17.52 14.41
N ARG A 3 5.36 -18.15 14.18
CA ARG A 3 4.05 -17.50 14.34
C ARG A 3 3.73 -17.19 15.82
N GLU A 4 4.22 -18.00 16.75
CA GLU A 4 3.98 -17.80 18.19
C GLU A 4 4.73 -16.56 18.71
N GLN A 5 6.01 -16.45 18.38
CA GLN A 5 6.81 -15.26 18.70
C GLN A 5 6.23 -13.98 18.09
N LEU A 6 5.73 -14.07 16.86
CA LEU A 6 5.10 -12.93 16.20
C LEU A 6 3.81 -12.51 16.93
N ARG A 7 2.98 -13.47 17.34
CA ARG A 7 1.76 -13.24 18.10
C ARG A 7 2.03 -12.58 19.47
N GLU A 8 3.11 -12.98 20.15
CA GLU A 8 3.53 -12.31 21.40
C GLU A 8 3.90 -10.85 21.16
N ILE A 9 4.65 -10.56 20.08
CA ILE A 9 4.99 -9.18 19.69
C ILE A 9 3.74 -8.37 19.38
N GLN A 10 2.82 -8.92 18.59
CA GLN A 10 1.56 -8.30 18.23
C GLN A 10 0.72 -8.00 19.48
N SER A 11 0.59 -8.95 20.40
CA SER A 11 -0.15 -8.80 21.65
C SER A 11 0.43 -7.66 22.51
N ARG A 12 1.74 -7.69 22.77
CA ARG A 12 2.41 -6.64 23.53
C ARG A 12 2.28 -5.26 22.89
N ARG A 13 2.34 -5.18 21.56
CA ARG A 13 2.19 -3.93 20.81
C ARG A 13 0.75 -3.41 20.84
N LEU A 14 -0.25 -4.30 20.68
CA LEU A 14 -1.66 -3.93 20.72
C LEU A 14 -2.07 -3.37 22.08
N VAL A 15 -1.68 -4.04 23.18
CA VAL A 15 -1.94 -3.56 24.55
C VAL A 15 -1.40 -2.14 24.73
N LYS A 16 -0.15 -1.90 24.35
CA LYS A 16 0.46 -0.56 24.41
C LYS A 16 -0.25 0.44 23.49
N MET A 17 -0.69 0.03 22.32
CA MET A 17 -1.38 0.91 21.37
C MET A 17 -2.76 1.30 21.87
N ALA A 18 -3.51 0.37 22.47
CA ALA A 18 -4.83 0.69 23.06
C ALA A 18 -4.71 1.72 24.17
N GLU A 19 -3.74 1.55 25.07
CA GLU A 19 -3.43 2.54 26.13
C GLU A 19 -3.00 3.88 25.52
N TYR A 20 -2.11 3.83 24.52
CA TYR A 20 -1.57 5.02 23.88
C TYR A 20 -2.65 5.87 23.21
N VAL A 21 -3.53 5.27 22.40
CA VAL A 21 -4.59 6.05 21.72
C VAL A 21 -5.65 6.57 22.67
N TYR A 22 -5.97 5.83 23.73
CA TYR A 22 -6.93 6.27 24.74
C TYR A 22 -6.44 7.53 25.46
N HIS A 23 -5.17 7.57 25.83
CA HIS A 23 -4.62 8.73 26.57
C HIS A 23 -4.30 9.92 25.65
N ASN A 24 -3.90 9.70 24.42
CA ASN A 24 -3.37 10.74 23.55
C ASN A 24 -4.35 11.23 22.46
N THR A 25 -5.42 10.49 22.17
CA THR A 25 -6.33 10.83 21.08
C THR A 25 -7.76 11.00 21.62
N PRO A 26 -8.29 12.24 21.74
CA PRO A 26 -9.66 12.46 22.22
C PRO A 26 -10.72 11.68 21.46
N PHE A 27 -10.54 11.51 20.15
CA PHE A 27 -11.40 10.71 19.27
C PHE A 27 -11.52 9.26 19.77
N TYR A 28 -10.40 8.57 20.03
CA TYR A 28 -10.45 7.19 20.50
C TYR A 28 -10.93 7.08 21.94
N ARG A 29 -10.52 7.99 22.81
CA ARG A 29 -11.04 8.03 24.18
C ARG A 29 -12.57 8.07 24.20
N LYS A 30 -13.17 8.94 23.37
CA LYS A 30 -14.63 9.03 23.24
C LYS A 30 -15.24 7.70 22.76
N LYS A 31 -14.68 7.08 21.70
CA LYS A 31 -15.17 5.80 21.20
C LYS A 31 -15.07 4.68 22.25
N PHE A 32 -13.98 4.60 23.00
CA PHE A 32 -13.83 3.64 24.10
C PHE A 32 -14.91 3.84 25.17
N GLN A 33 -15.13 5.07 25.60
CA GLN A 33 -16.16 5.42 26.61
C GLN A 33 -17.58 5.08 26.12
N GLU A 34 -17.90 5.34 24.85
CA GLU A 34 -19.19 5.02 24.25
C GLU A 34 -19.44 3.50 24.20
N MET A 35 -18.39 2.69 24.11
CA MET A 35 -18.44 1.23 24.14
C MET A 35 -18.31 0.65 25.55
N GLY A 36 -18.12 1.47 26.58
CA GLY A 36 -17.84 1.01 27.94
C GLY A 36 -16.52 0.24 28.06
N LEU A 37 -15.56 0.52 27.18
CA LEU A 37 -14.26 -0.15 27.10
C LEU A 37 -13.18 0.69 27.79
N GLU A 38 -12.33 0.02 28.56
CA GLU A 38 -11.14 0.62 29.16
C GLU A 38 -9.87 -0.01 28.52
N PRO A 39 -8.74 0.71 28.45
CA PRO A 39 -7.50 0.14 27.90
C PRO A 39 -7.08 -1.17 28.55
N GLY A 40 -7.34 -1.33 29.86
CA GLY A 40 -7.04 -2.56 30.61
C GLY A 40 -7.84 -3.79 30.20
N ASP A 41 -8.86 -3.65 29.38
CA ASP A 41 -9.65 -4.78 28.85
C ASP A 41 -8.94 -5.45 27.65
N ILE A 42 -7.91 -4.78 27.10
CA ILE A 42 -7.09 -5.31 26.00
C ILE A 42 -5.82 -5.93 26.60
N LYS A 43 -5.75 -7.26 26.61
CA LYS A 43 -4.67 -8.05 27.22
C LYS A 43 -3.81 -8.79 26.21
N SER A 44 -4.35 -9.04 25.03
CA SER A 44 -3.66 -9.76 23.95
C SER A 44 -4.19 -9.33 22.58
N ILE A 45 -3.60 -9.87 21.52
CA ILE A 45 -4.07 -9.63 20.15
C ILE A 45 -5.49 -10.17 19.91
N ASP A 46 -5.92 -11.14 20.68
CA ASP A 46 -7.28 -11.71 20.59
C ASP A 46 -8.36 -10.71 20.98
N ASP A 47 -8.00 -9.74 21.81
CA ASP A 47 -8.92 -8.70 22.26
C ASP A 47 -9.12 -7.58 21.21
N ILE A 48 -8.47 -7.68 20.06
CA ILE A 48 -8.61 -6.68 18.97
C ILE A 48 -10.05 -6.49 18.55
N VAL A 49 -10.85 -7.56 18.61
CA VAL A 49 -12.28 -7.54 18.26
C VAL A 49 -13.12 -6.61 19.13
N LYS A 50 -12.64 -6.27 20.33
CA LYS A 50 -13.26 -5.32 21.24
C LYS A 50 -13.04 -3.87 20.84
N LEU A 51 -12.01 -3.59 20.02
CA LEU A 51 -11.62 -2.23 19.64
C LEU A 51 -12.59 -1.61 18.63
N PRO A 52 -12.80 -0.28 18.70
CA PRO A 52 -13.66 0.43 17.77
C PRO A 52 -13.09 0.44 16.36
N PHE A 53 -13.96 0.42 15.37
CA PHE A 53 -13.60 0.68 13.98
C PHE A 53 -13.27 2.15 13.72
N THR A 54 -12.38 2.34 12.77
CA THR A 54 -12.10 3.63 12.14
C THR A 54 -12.39 3.53 10.64
N ASN A 55 -13.00 4.54 10.06
CA ASN A 55 -13.31 4.60 8.64
C ASN A 55 -12.87 5.95 8.03
N LYS A 56 -13.02 6.06 6.73
CA LYS A 56 -12.61 7.27 5.98
C LYS A 56 -13.38 8.53 6.37
N LEU A 57 -14.63 8.40 6.83
CA LEU A 57 -15.44 9.53 7.32
C LEU A 57 -14.87 10.06 8.65
N ASP A 58 -14.49 9.15 9.55
CA ASP A 58 -13.84 9.54 10.81
C ASP A 58 -12.61 10.44 10.57
N LEU A 59 -11.79 10.08 9.54
CA LEU A 59 -10.61 10.85 9.16
C LEU A 59 -10.97 12.24 8.60
N ARG A 60 -12.05 12.33 7.80
CA ARG A 60 -12.53 13.59 7.21
C ARG A 60 -13.18 14.51 8.25
N ASP A 61 -13.94 13.94 9.17
CA ASP A 61 -14.64 14.69 10.23
C ASP A 61 -13.65 15.28 11.24
N ASN A 62 -12.50 14.64 11.41
CA ASN A 62 -11.40 15.11 12.25
C ASN A 62 -10.30 15.87 11.48
N TYR A 63 -10.59 16.32 10.25
CA TYR A 63 -9.64 17.11 9.45
C TYR A 63 -9.32 18.46 10.12
N PRO A 64 -8.05 18.94 10.09
CA PRO A 64 -6.88 18.24 9.53
C PRO A 64 -6.14 17.36 10.55
N PHE A 65 -6.16 17.65 11.83
CA PHE A 65 -5.27 17.07 12.85
C PHE A 65 -5.97 16.48 14.06
N GLY A 66 -7.30 16.31 14.02
CA GLY A 66 -8.09 15.82 15.14
C GLY A 66 -7.77 14.38 15.58
N LEU A 67 -7.06 13.61 14.74
CA LEU A 67 -6.55 12.27 15.07
C LEU A 67 -5.08 12.25 15.44
N ALA A 68 -4.42 13.41 15.55
CA ALA A 68 -3.03 13.47 16.01
C ALA A 68 -2.93 12.97 17.47
N ALA A 69 -2.01 12.03 17.68
CA ALA A 69 -1.73 11.46 19.00
C ALA A 69 -0.47 12.05 19.67
N VAL A 70 0.15 13.03 19.01
CA VAL A 70 1.30 13.78 19.52
C VAL A 70 1.13 15.26 19.17
N PRO A 71 1.80 16.18 19.90
CA PRO A 71 1.87 17.60 19.52
C PRO A 71 2.48 17.77 18.12
N MET A 72 2.01 18.77 17.36
CA MET A 72 2.50 19.06 16.00
C MET A 72 4.02 19.33 15.95
N SER A 73 4.64 19.74 17.04
CA SER A 73 6.10 19.90 17.15
C SER A 73 6.89 18.58 17.04
N GLN A 74 6.23 17.43 17.20
CA GLN A 74 6.81 16.10 17.01
C GLN A 74 6.52 15.52 15.61
N ILE A 75 5.62 16.14 14.85
CA ILE A 75 5.32 15.75 13.47
C ILE A 75 6.40 16.33 12.55
N VAL A 76 7.05 15.47 11.81
CA VAL A 76 8.16 15.84 10.89
C VAL A 76 7.79 15.67 9.41
N ARG A 77 6.64 15.01 9.12
CA ARG A 77 6.13 14.86 7.77
C ARG A 77 4.61 14.76 7.77
N ILE A 78 3.99 15.39 6.78
CA ILE A 78 2.55 15.36 6.52
C ILE A 78 2.34 14.88 5.11
N HIS A 79 1.54 13.83 4.95
CA HIS A 79 1.03 13.39 3.66
C HIS A 79 -0.48 13.55 3.60
N ALA A 80 -1.04 13.51 2.39
CA ALA A 80 -2.48 13.51 2.21
C ALA A 80 -2.86 12.73 0.95
N SER A 81 -4.03 12.09 1.00
CA SER A 81 -4.63 11.48 -0.19
C SER A 81 -5.17 12.56 -1.14
N SER A 82 -5.30 12.22 -2.43
CA SER A 82 -5.72 13.17 -3.47
C SER A 82 -7.16 13.71 -3.36
N GLY A 83 -7.97 13.15 -2.47
CA GLY A 83 -9.31 13.66 -2.12
C GLY A 83 -10.21 14.02 -3.30
N THR A 84 -10.54 13.07 -4.19
CA THR A 84 -11.39 13.30 -5.37
C THR A 84 -12.80 13.80 -5.04
N THR A 85 -13.26 13.65 -3.81
CA THR A 85 -14.65 13.94 -3.36
C THR A 85 -14.74 14.85 -2.14
N GLY A 86 -13.78 15.78 -1.93
CA GLY A 86 -13.84 16.71 -0.80
C GLY A 86 -12.49 16.96 -0.12
N LYS A 87 -12.49 17.16 1.22
CA LYS A 87 -11.25 17.36 1.96
C LYS A 87 -10.34 16.13 1.86
N PRO A 88 -9.01 16.32 1.64
CA PRO A 88 -8.07 15.22 1.60
C PRO A 88 -7.99 14.53 2.97
N VAL A 89 -7.63 13.25 2.97
CA VAL A 89 -7.28 12.56 4.21
C VAL A 89 -5.82 12.89 4.52
N VAL A 90 -5.60 13.51 5.68
CA VAL A 90 -4.27 13.89 6.16
C VAL A 90 -3.68 12.75 6.97
N VAL A 91 -2.39 12.52 6.82
CA VAL A 91 -1.63 11.50 7.57
C VAL A 91 -0.36 12.11 8.15
N LEU A 92 -0.13 11.87 9.42
CA LEU A 92 0.94 12.48 10.20
C LEU A 92 2.01 11.45 10.57
N TYR A 93 3.27 11.87 10.50
CA TYR A 93 4.41 11.01 10.80
C TYR A 93 5.36 11.70 11.78
N THR A 94 5.71 10.99 12.84
CA THR A 94 6.85 11.30 13.69
C THR A 94 8.15 10.82 13.04
N ARG A 95 9.29 11.15 13.61
CA ARG A 95 10.59 10.62 13.17
C ARG A 95 10.67 9.09 13.29
N LYS A 96 10.05 8.51 14.32
CA LYS A 96 9.98 7.06 14.50
C LYS A 96 9.05 6.40 13.48
N ASP A 97 7.93 7.04 13.15
CA ASP A 97 7.03 6.55 12.11
C ASP A 97 7.73 6.47 10.75
N LEU A 98 8.54 7.49 10.41
CA LEU A 98 9.32 7.47 9.17
C LEU A 98 10.38 6.37 9.16
N ALA A 99 11.06 6.15 10.29
CA ALA A 99 12.05 5.06 10.41
C ALA A 99 11.40 3.68 10.28
N MET A 100 10.25 3.46 10.94
CA MET A 100 9.46 2.24 10.80
C MET A 100 8.99 2.03 9.36
N TRP A 101 8.51 3.07 8.71
CA TRP A 101 8.05 3.00 7.32
C TRP A 101 9.20 2.72 6.35
N ALA A 102 10.34 3.39 6.49
CA ALA A 102 11.53 3.10 5.70
C ALA A 102 11.97 1.64 5.86
N GLU A 103 11.94 1.08 7.08
CA GLU A 103 12.22 -0.33 7.33
C GLU A 103 11.21 -1.25 6.64
N ALA A 104 9.92 -0.96 6.73
CA ALA A 104 8.87 -1.78 6.09
C ALA A 104 9.07 -1.88 4.57
N ILE A 105 9.42 -0.75 3.92
CA ILE A 105 9.72 -0.73 2.48
C ILE A 105 11.06 -1.41 2.18
N SER A 106 12.05 -1.28 3.03
CA SER A 106 13.33 -1.98 2.89
C SER A 106 13.16 -3.50 2.88
N ARG A 107 12.25 -4.02 3.71
CA ARG A 107 11.88 -5.45 3.70
C ARG A 107 11.29 -5.86 2.34
N ALA A 108 10.47 -5.00 1.73
CA ALA A 108 9.92 -5.22 0.40
C ALA A 108 11.05 -5.29 -0.66
N PHE A 109 11.90 -4.27 -0.70
CA PHE A 109 12.98 -4.20 -1.68
C PHE A 109 13.97 -5.36 -1.55
N THR A 110 14.35 -5.72 -0.33
CA THR A 110 15.22 -6.89 -0.11
C THR A 110 14.52 -8.21 -0.44
N ALA A 111 13.20 -8.30 -0.32
CA ALA A 111 12.43 -9.47 -0.75
C ALA A 111 12.40 -9.64 -2.27
N TYR A 112 12.52 -8.55 -3.01
CA TYR A 112 12.67 -8.57 -4.48
C TYR A 112 14.09 -8.89 -4.94
N GLY A 113 15.06 -8.90 -4.02
CA GLY A 113 16.47 -9.12 -4.31
C GLY A 113 17.27 -7.84 -4.54
N ALA A 114 16.72 -6.67 -4.17
CA ALA A 114 17.45 -5.42 -4.21
C ALA A 114 18.47 -5.27 -3.09
N GLY A 115 19.53 -4.53 -3.32
CA GLY A 115 20.60 -4.25 -2.36
C GLY A 115 21.29 -2.91 -2.59
N LYS A 116 22.37 -2.70 -1.85
CA LYS A 116 23.13 -1.43 -1.85
C LYS A 116 23.77 -1.05 -3.19
N GLU A 117 23.99 -2.02 -4.07
CA GLU A 117 24.60 -1.80 -5.40
C GLU A 117 23.56 -1.37 -6.45
N ASP A 118 22.27 -1.31 -6.06
CA ASP A 118 21.21 -0.95 -6.98
C ASP A 118 21.01 0.55 -7.13
N ILE A 119 20.51 0.94 -8.29
CA ILE A 119 20.13 2.32 -8.61
C ILE A 119 18.61 2.33 -8.86
N PHE A 120 17.89 2.96 -7.94
CA PHE A 120 16.45 3.11 -8.01
C PHE A 120 16.04 4.36 -8.76
N GLN A 121 15.22 4.21 -9.78
CA GLN A 121 14.53 5.33 -10.41
C GLN A 121 13.12 5.42 -9.85
N VAL A 122 12.86 6.43 -9.01
CA VAL A 122 11.56 6.63 -8.39
C VAL A 122 10.74 7.59 -9.24
N ALA A 123 9.87 7.01 -10.05
CA ALA A 123 8.97 7.69 -10.97
C ALA A 123 7.53 7.81 -10.44
N TYR A 124 7.35 7.68 -9.12
CA TYR A 124 6.14 8.15 -8.41
C TYR A 124 6.21 9.66 -8.17
N GLY A 125 5.05 10.32 -8.07
CA GLY A 125 4.99 11.75 -7.73
C GLY A 125 5.57 12.03 -6.34
N TYR A 126 6.45 13.03 -6.24
CA TYR A 126 6.99 13.59 -5.00
C TYR A 126 6.12 14.76 -4.55
N GLY A 127 5.09 14.51 -3.80
CA GLY A 127 4.16 15.53 -3.32
C GLY A 127 3.48 15.07 -2.04
N LEU A 128 2.21 15.40 -1.88
CA LEU A 128 1.41 14.94 -0.73
C LEU A 128 1.19 13.43 -0.74
N PHE A 129 1.26 12.80 -1.90
CA PHE A 129 1.14 11.35 -2.05
C PHE A 129 2.35 10.60 -1.43
N THR A 130 2.10 9.45 -0.85
CA THR A 130 3.10 8.69 -0.08
C THR A 130 4.11 7.92 -0.93
N GLY A 131 3.77 7.60 -2.20
CA GLY A 131 4.54 6.67 -3.03
C GLY A 131 5.98 7.06 -3.29
N GLY A 132 6.24 8.33 -3.69
CA GLY A 132 7.57 8.80 -4.05
C GLY A 132 8.54 8.81 -2.87
N LEU A 133 8.16 9.49 -1.79
CA LEU A 133 9.01 9.59 -0.58
C LEU A 133 9.15 8.24 0.14
N GLY A 134 8.10 7.40 0.13
CA GLY A 134 8.19 6.07 0.70
C GLY A 134 9.22 5.19 0.00
N ALA A 135 9.15 5.09 -1.34
CA ALA A 135 10.12 4.34 -2.12
C ALA A 135 11.55 4.90 -1.96
N HIS A 136 11.69 6.23 -1.93
CA HIS A 136 12.97 6.91 -1.70
C HIS A 136 13.58 6.50 -0.35
N ASP A 137 12.82 6.68 0.74
CA ASP A 137 13.30 6.39 2.09
C ASP A 137 13.67 4.91 2.25
N GLY A 138 12.87 3.99 1.70
CA GLY A 138 13.17 2.56 1.73
C GLY A 138 14.43 2.18 0.96
N ALA A 139 14.65 2.75 -0.23
CA ALA A 139 15.82 2.48 -1.05
C ALA A 139 17.10 3.06 -0.40
N THR A 140 17.05 4.28 0.12
CA THR A 140 18.19 4.87 0.85
C THR A 140 18.50 4.11 2.14
N ASN A 141 17.49 3.57 2.81
CA ASN A 141 17.68 2.79 4.05
C ASN A 141 18.41 1.46 3.82
N ILE A 142 18.31 0.82 2.64
CA ILE A 142 19.11 -0.34 2.26
C ILE A 142 20.49 0.02 1.69
N GLY A 143 20.81 1.31 1.63
CA GLY A 143 22.09 1.83 1.10
C GLY A 143 22.17 1.94 -0.41
N ALA A 144 21.05 1.81 -1.13
CA ALA A 144 21.00 1.97 -2.59
C ALA A 144 20.98 3.44 -3.02
N SER A 145 21.37 3.70 -4.27
CA SER A 145 21.28 5.03 -4.87
C SER A 145 19.86 5.30 -5.38
N VAL A 146 19.38 6.54 -5.26
CA VAL A 146 18.03 6.91 -5.71
C VAL A 146 18.09 8.10 -6.69
N ILE A 147 17.41 7.94 -7.82
CA ILE A 147 17.11 9.00 -8.79
C ILE A 147 15.68 9.48 -8.49
N PRO A 148 15.49 10.64 -7.82
CA PRO A 148 14.16 11.13 -7.43
C PRO A 148 13.52 11.92 -8.57
N ILE A 149 13.29 11.25 -9.71
CA ILE A 149 12.86 11.90 -10.96
C ILE A 149 11.40 12.35 -10.95
N SER A 150 10.54 11.77 -10.08
CA SER A 150 9.09 11.97 -10.09
C SER A 150 8.42 11.40 -11.35
N SER A 151 7.10 11.56 -11.47
CA SER A 151 6.33 11.10 -12.63
C SER A 151 6.39 12.10 -13.79
N GLY A 152 6.11 11.64 -15.00
CA GLY A 152 6.06 12.45 -16.23
C GLY A 152 7.40 12.58 -16.94
N ASN A 153 7.43 13.35 -18.03
CA ASN A 153 8.58 13.58 -18.91
C ASN A 153 9.28 12.29 -19.36
N THR A 154 8.59 11.50 -20.15
CA THR A 154 9.01 10.15 -20.58
C THR A 154 10.39 10.12 -21.24
N GLN A 155 10.72 11.11 -22.09
CA GLN A 155 12.03 11.18 -22.72
C GLN A 155 13.14 11.29 -21.67
N LYS A 156 12.96 12.16 -20.67
CA LYS A 156 13.92 12.30 -19.57
C LYS A 156 14.00 11.02 -18.72
N GLN A 157 12.90 10.30 -18.54
CA GLN A 157 12.91 9.00 -17.86
C GLN A 157 13.83 8.01 -18.57
N MET A 158 13.70 7.89 -19.90
CA MET A 158 14.54 7.00 -20.73
C MET A 158 16.01 7.41 -20.66
N THR A 159 16.31 8.70 -20.90
CA THR A 159 17.68 9.22 -20.85
C THR A 159 18.36 8.92 -19.51
N LEU A 160 17.72 9.24 -18.38
CA LEU A 160 18.34 9.00 -17.08
C LEU A 160 18.42 7.51 -16.73
N MET A 161 17.44 6.70 -17.16
CA MET A 161 17.48 5.26 -16.98
C MET A 161 18.68 4.63 -17.70
N HIS A 162 18.97 5.09 -18.91
CA HIS A 162 20.13 4.68 -19.69
C HIS A 162 21.44 5.21 -19.06
N ASP A 163 21.59 6.54 -18.95
CA ASP A 163 22.85 7.19 -18.58
C ASP A 163 23.33 6.85 -17.16
N PHE A 164 22.40 6.71 -16.21
CA PHE A 164 22.72 6.39 -14.82
C PHE A 164 22.71 4.90 -14.55
N GLY A 165 22.32 4.09 -15.53
CA GLY A 165 22.29 2.63 -15.39
C GLY A 165 21.30 2.16 -14.33
N THR A 166 20.07 2.69 -14.36
CA THR A 166 18.98 2.30 -13.46
C THR A 166 18.78 0.79 -13.47
N THR A 167 18.75 0.19 -12.27
CA THR A 167 18.52 -1.25 -12.11
C THR A 167 17.11 -1.56 -11.62
N ILE A 168 16.45 -0.62 -10.93
CA ILE A 168 15.12 -0.79 -10.34
C ILE A 168 14.25 0.42 -10.67
N LEU A 169 13.06 0.14 -11.25
CA LEU A 169 12.05 1.14 -11.56
C LEU A 169 10.90 1.05 -10.55
N CYS A 170 10.56 2.17 -9.90
CA CYS A 170 9.40 2.29 -9.02
C CYS A 170 8.39 3.27 -9.61
N CYS A 171 7.21 2.80 -10.02
CA CYS A 171 6.13 3.63 -10.56
C CYS A 171 4.78 2.91 -10.51
N THR A 172 3.70 3.56 -10.97
CA THR A 172 2.43 2.86 -11.17
C THR A 172 2.52 1.87 -12.34
N PRO A 173 1.79 0.75 -12.31
CA PRO A 173 1.83 -0.23 -13.40
C PRO A 173 1.38 0.35 -14.75
N SER A 174 0.41 1.26 -14.76
CA SER A 174 0.00 1.96 -15.99
C SER A 174 1.12 2.82 -16.58
N TYR A 175 1.87 3.51 -15.72
CA TYR A 175 3.02 4.30 -16.18
C TYR A 175 4.18 3.42 -16.65
N ALA A 176 4.40 2.28 -16.00
CA ALA A 176 5.38 1.29 -16.46
C ALA A 176 5.06 0.73 -17.85
N MET A 177 3.78 0.46 -18.15
CA MET A 177 3.36 0.08 -19.51
C MET A 177 3.71 1.14 -20.54
N PHE A 178 3.44 2.40 -20.20
CA PHE A 178 3.78 3.53 -21.08
C PHE A 178 5.30 3.66 -21.29
N LEU A 179 6.10 3.48 -20.23
CA LEU A 179 7.56 3.46 -20.33
C LEU A 179 8.07 2.28 -21.16
N GLY A 180 7.41 1.12 -21.08
CA GLY A 180 7.73 -0.05 -21.91
C GLY A 180 7.53 0.20 -23.41
N GLU A 181 6.48 0.94 -23.78
CA GLU A 181 6.30 1.36 -25.18
C GLU A 181 7.36 2.39 -25.59
N ALA A 182 7.62 3.40 -24.73
CA ALA A 182 8.64 4.40 -25.00
C ALA A 182 10.06 3.78 -25.15
N MET A 183 10.34 2.71 -24.42
CA MET A 183 11.63 1.99 -24.54
C MET A 183 11.81 1.31 -25.91
N LYS A 184 10.73 0.88 -26.57
CA LYS A 184 10.78 0.31 -27.94
C LYS A 184 11.06 1.40 -28.98
N GLU A 185 10.66 2.63 -28.72
CA GLU A 185 10.75 3.77 -29.64
C GLU A 185 11.98 4.64 -29.39
N CYS A 186 12.72 4.44 -28.29
CA CYS A 186 13.90 5.24 -27.97
C CYS A 186 15.11 4.83 -28.84
N GLU A 187 16.13 5.73 -28.84
CA GLU A 187 17.34 5.54 -29.67
C GLU A 187 18.30 4.44 -29.18
N TRP A 188 18.15 4.00 -27.93
CA TRP A 188 19.02 2.97 -27.35
C TRP A 188 18.37 1.59 -27.44
N PRO A 189 19.14 0.54 -27.84
CA PRO A 189 18.63 -0.81 -27.78
C PRO A 189 18.41 -1.28 -26.34
N ARG A 190 17.48 -2.25 -26.14
CA ARG A 190 17.10 -2.74 -24.80
C ARG A 190 18.29 -3.22 -23.97
N GLU A 191 19.29 -3.83 -24.59
CA GLU A 191 20.49 -4.37 -23.95
C GLU A 191 21.39 -3.32 -23.29
N ASP A 192 21.28 -2.06 -23.66
CA ASP A 192 22.04 -0.97 -23.05
C ASP A 192 21.46 -0.53 -21.70
N PHE A 193 20.18 -0.89 -21.44
CA PHE A 193 19.54 -0.62 -20.16
C PHE A 193 19.88 -1.72 -19.14
N LYS A 194 20.25 -1.33 -17.92
CA LYS A 194 20.58 -2.24 -16.80
C LYS A 194 19.35 -2.63 -15.95
N LEU A 195 18.17 -2.25 -16.37
CA LEU A 195 16.92 -2.47 -15.65
C LEU A 195 16.66 -3.97 -15.48
N LYS A 196 16.43 -4.40 -14.23
CA LYS A 196 16.18 -5.81 -13.87
C LYS A 196 14.93 -6.03 -13.03
N ILE A 197 14.50 -5.02 -12.26
CA ILE A 197 13.35 -5.12 -11.34
C ILE A 197 12.41 -3.94 -11.56
N GLY A 198 11.10 -4.24 -11.62
CA GLY A 198 10.03 -3.26 -11.51
C GLY A 198 9.27 -3.44 -10.20
N VAL A 199 9.04 -2.34 -9.48
CA VAL A 199 8.24 -2.31 -8.25
C VAL A 199 7.02 -1.44 -8.52
N PHE A 200 5.86 -2.06 -8.62
CA PHE A 200 4.63 -1.43 -9.08
C PHE A 200 3.54 -1.50 -8.03
N GLY A 201 2.75 -0.44 -7.90
CA GLY A 201 1.65 -0.35 -6.96
C GLY A 201 0.84 0.92 -7.12
N ALA A 202 0.00 1.23 -6.15
CA ALA A 202 -0.96 2.34 -6.14
C ALA A 202 -2.16 2.19 -7.11
N GLU A 203 -2.16 1.19 -7.95
CA GLU A 203 -3.25 0.82 -8.86
C GLU A 203 -3.41 -0.69 -8.85
N PRO A 204 -4.63 -1.24 -8.96
CA PRO A 204 -4.83 -2.66 -9.25
C PRO A 204 -4.22 -3.02 -10.61
N TRP A 205 -3.63 -4.20 -10.72
CA TRP A 205 -3.09 -4.72 -11.98
C TRP A 205 -3.11 -6.25 -12.02
N THR A 206 -3.16 -6.82 -13.22
CA THR A 206 -3.42 -8.25 -13.43
C THR A 206 -2.14 -9.02 -13.77
N GLU A 207 -2.20 -10.37 -13.67
CA GLU A 207 -1.10 -11.24 -14.12
C GLU A 207 -0.80 -11.08 -15.61
N LYS A 208 -1.81 -10.82 -16.43
CA LYS A 208 -1.61 -10.52 -17.86
C LYS A 208 -0.80 -9.26 -18.08
N MET A 209 -1.04 -8.25 -17.24
CA MET A 209 -0.27 -7.00 -17.25
C MET A 209 1.16 -7.24 -16.77
N ARG A 210 1.37 -8.11 -15.78
CA ARG A 210 2.70 -8.54 -15.33
C ARG A 210 3.52 -9.08 -16.48
N VAL A 211 2.97 -10.06 -17.22
CA VAL A 211 3.66 -10.66 -18.38
C VAL A 211 4.06 -9.58 -19.39
N LYS A 212 3.15 -8.69 -19.75
CA LYS A 212 3.45 -7.59 -20.70
C LYS A 212 4.53 -6.63 -20.17
N LEU A 213 4.52 -6.30 -18.88
CA LEU A 213 5.53 -5.44 -18.25
C LEU A 213 6.90 -6.13 -18.25
N GLU A 214 6.94 -7.39 -17.86
CA GLU A 214 8.17 -8.19 -17.84
C GLU A 214 8.78 -8.33 -19.26
N GLU A 215 7.96 -8.58 -20.26
CA GLU A 215 8.39 -8.65 -21.66
C GLU A 215 8.86 -7.31 -22.23
N SER A 216 8.08 -6.24 -22.03
CA SER A 216 8.38 -4.93 -22.64
C SER A 216 9.58 -4.24 -22.01
N LEU A 217 9.77 -4.40 -20.70
CA LEU A 217 10.86 -3.77 -19.96
C LEU A 217 12.03 -4.74 -19.69
N GLY A 218 11.89 -6.04 -19.96
CA GLY A 218 12.90 -7.06 -19.70
C GLY A 218 13.27 -7.20 -18.21
N ILE A 219 12.27 -7.20 -17.33
CA ILE A 219 12.42 -7.14 -15.87
C ILE A 219 11.68 -8.27 -15.19
N LYS A 220 11.86 -8.39 -13.86
CA LYS A 220 10.90 -9.03 -12.96
C LYS A 220 10.03 -7.97 -12.30
N ALA A 221 8.70 -8.13 -12.39
CA ALA A 221 7.73 -7.17 -11.89
C ALA A 221 7.11 -7.64 -10.57
N TYR A 222 7.19 -6.82 -9.54
CA TYR A 222 6.67 -7.12 -8.20
C TYR A 222 5.63 -6.10 -7.77
N ASP A 223 4.62 -6.58 -7.07
CA ASP A 223 3.59 -5.74 -6.46
C ASP A 223 4.04 -5.22 -5.09
N ILE A 224 3.72 -3.95 -4.82
CA ILE A 224 3.88 -3.33 -3.51
C ILE A 224 2.55 -2.69 -3.10
N TYR A 225 2.00 -3.18 -2.00
CA TYR A 225 0.72 -2.72 -1.48
C TYR A 225 0.88 -1.70 -0.37
N GLY A 226 -0.04 -0.76 -0.34
CA GLY A 226 -0.22 0.19 0.74
C GLY A 226 -1.25 1.26 0.42
N LEU A 227 -1.68 1.94 1.45
CA LEU A 227 -2.61 3.06 1.37
C LEU A 227 -2.10 4.18 2.28
N SER A 228 -2.31 5.42 1.86
CA SER A 228 -1.80 6.60 2.56
C SER A 228 -2.23 6.64 4.03
N GLU A 229 -3.47 6.26 4.30
CA GLU A 229 -4.08 6.26 5.63
C GLU A 229 -3.32 5.38 6.63
N VAL A 230 -2.81 4.20 6.17
CA VAL A 230 -2.06 3.29 7.03
C VAL A 230 -0.59 3.70 7.12
N ALA A 231 0.16 3.65 6.01
CA ALA A 231 1.56 4.09 6.01
C ALA A 231 2.08 4.47 4.62
N GLY A 232 1.31 4.23 3.55
CA GLY A 232 1.79 4.30 2.18
C GLY A 232 2.31 2.94 1.69
N PRO A 233 3.15 2.88 0.65
CA PRO A 233 3.70 1.62 0.15
C PRO A 233 4.50 0.88 1.23
N GLY A 234 4.55 -0.45 1.12
CA GLY A 234 5.29 -1.30 2.05
C GLY A 234 4.48 -1.80 3.25
N VAL A 235 3.17 -1.54 3.32
CA VAL A 235 2.27 -2.27 4.24
C VAL A 235 2.29 -3.75 3.88
N GLY A 236 2.27 -4.04 2.57
CA GLY A 236 2.44 -5.37 2.01
C GLY A 236 3.35 -5.37 0.78
N TYR A 237 3.94 -6.53 0.47
CA TYR A 237 4.85 -6.71 -0.64
C TYR A 237 4.89 -8.17 -1.12
N GLU A 238 5.04 -8.39 -2.40
CA GLU A 238 5.35 -9.71 -2.94
C GLU A 238 6.77 -10.16 -2.55
N CYS A 239 7.07 -11.40 -2.77
CA CYS A 239 8.43 -11.94 -2.75
C CYS A 239 8.77 -12.54 -4.12
N GLN A 240 9.96 -13.09 -4.26
CA GLN A 240 10.41 -13.73 -5.51
C GLN A 240 9.51 -14.88 -5.98
N CYS A 241 8.71 -15.49 -5.08
CA CYS A 241 7.75 -16.53 -5.44
C CYS A 241 6.50 -15.99 -6.14
N GLN A 242 6.22 -14.69 -6.05
CA GLN A 242 5.04 -14.03 -6.66
C GLN A 242 3.70 -14.71 -6.32
N ASN A 243 3.62 -15.30 -5.11
CA ASN A 243 2.46 -16.03 -4.61
C ASN A 243 1.82 -15.30 -3.44
N GLY A 244 1.09 -14.24 -3.74
CA GLY A 244 0.45 -13.35 -2.77
C GLY A 244 1.40 -12.33 -2.15
N THR A 245 0.82 -11.38 -1.43
CA THR A 245 1.47 -10.22 -0.85
C THR A 245 1.69 -10.45 0.65
N HIS A 246 2.93 -10.55 1.12
CA HIS A 246 3.27 -10.62 2.54
C HIS A 246 2.95 -9.30 3.22
N LEU A 247 2.29 -9.34 4.37
CA LEU A 247 1.99 -8.16 5.17
C LEU A 247 3.01 -7.98 6.29
N ASN A 248 3.43 -6.74 6.54
CA ASN A 248 4.25 -6.38 7.70
C ASN A 248 3.39 -6.38 8.97
N GLU A 249 2.83 -7.54 9.31
CA GLU A 249 1.83 -7.74 10.38
C GLU A 249 2.36 -7.52 11.81
N ASP A 250 3.64 -7.32 11.97
CA ASP A 250 4.25 -6.85 13.20
C ASP A 250 4.08 -5.33 13.41
N TYR A 251 3.80 -4.59 12.33
CA TYR A 251 3.48 -3.15 12.33
C TYR A 251 2.02 -2.86 12.05
N PHE A 252 1.41 -3.62 11.14
CA PHE A 252 0.06 -3.43 10.60
C PHE A 252 -0.71 -4.74 10.72
N TYR A 253 -1.47 -4.91 11.80
CA TYR A 253 -2.20 -6.15 12.02
C TYR A 253 -3.42 -6.22 11.09
N PRO A 254 -3.51 -7.22 10.22
CA PRO A 254 -4.61 -7.37 9.28
C PRO A 254 -5.75 -8.21 9.89
N GLU A 255 -6.98 -7.86 9.55
CA GLU A 255 -8.18 -8.65 9.81
C GLU A 255 -9.01 -8.74 8.53
N ILE A 256 -9.63 -9.91 8.30
CA ILE A 256 -10.70 -10.11 7.32
C ILE A 256 -12.00 -10.21 8.10
N LEU A 257 -12.93 -9.29 7.84
CA LEU A 257 -14.10 -9.10 8.67
C LEU A 257 -15.39 -9.16 7.84
N ASP A 258 -16.43 -9.75 8.41
CA ASP A 258 -17.78 -9.63 7.87
C ASP A 258 -18.17 -8.12 7.83
N PRO A 259 -18.51 -7.56 6.67
CA PRO A 259 -18.78 -6.14 6.54
C PRO A 259 -20.02 -5.67 7.31
N ASN A 260 -20.95 -6.58 7.68
CA ASN A 260 -22.18 -6.28 8.38
C ASN A 260 -22.05 -6.45 9.89
N THR A 261 -21.40 -7.52 10.36
CA THR A 261 -21.26 -7.83 11.79
C THR A 261 -19.96 -7.32 12.39
N GLY A 262 -18.92 -7.14 11.58
CA GLY A 262 -17.57 -6.79 12.04
C GLY A 262 -16.83 -7.95 12.72
N GLU A 263 -17.35 -9.18 12.61
CA GLU A 263 -16.72 -10.36 13.17
C GLU A 263 -15.62 -10.90 12.26
N PRO A 264 -14.53 -11.44 12.82
CA PRO A 264 -13.47 -12.08 12.05
C PRO A 264 -14.00 -13.28 11.25
N LEU A 265 -13.58 -13.39 10.00
CA LEU A 265 -13.94 -14.49 9.11
C LEU A 265 -12.77 -15.47 8.96
N PRO A 266 -13.05 -16.74 8.59
CA PRO A 266 -12.04 -17.76 8.38
C PRO A 266 -11.02 -17.38 7.30
N GLU A 267 -9.83 -17.97 7.41
CA GLU A 267 -8.78 -17.91 6.38
C GLU A 267 -9.33 -18.26 4.98
N GLY A 268 -8.87 -17.57 3.95
CA GLY A 268 -9.31 -17.77 2.57
C GLY A 268 -10.65 -17.13 2.23
N THR A 269 -11.36 -16.52 3.19
CA THR A 269 -12.60 -15.79 2.90
C THR A 269 -12.28 -14.47 2.22
N PHE A 270 -12.90 -14.22 1.05
CA PHE A 270 -12.65 -13.02 0.25
C PHE A 270 -13.64 -11.91 0.60
N VAL A 271 -13.21 -10.96 1.42
CA VAL A 271 -14.00 -9.80 1.87
C VAL A 271 -13.11 -8.61 2.21
N GLU A 272 -13.65 -7.60 2.89
CA GLU A 272 -12.96 -6.37 3.25
C GLU A 272 -11.79 -6.59 4.20
N LEU A 273 -10.64 -6.03 3.84
CA LEU A 273 -9.43 -5.97 4.65
C LEU A 273 -9.50 -4.79 5.63
N THR A 274 -9.09 -5.04 6.85
CA THR A 274 -9.01 -4.03 7.92
C THR A 274 -7.61 -4.06 8.52
N PHE A 275 -7.06 -2.90 8.90
CA PHE A 275 -5.76 -2.80 9.55
C PHE A 275 -5.82 -2.11 10.90
N THR A 276 -5.02 -2.61 11.85
CA THR A 276 -4.72 -1.92 13.10
C THR A 276 -3.23 -1.60 13.17
N HIS A 277 -2.90 -0.33 13.41
CA HIS A 277 -1.52 0.07 13.70
C HIS A 277 -1.06 -0.48 15.03
N LEU A 278 0.11 -1.11 15.07
CA LEU A 278 0.71 -1.64 16.29
C LEU A 278 1.83 -0.76 16.85
N THR A 279 2.35 0.20 16.05
CA THR A 279 3.54 0.99 16.45
C THR A 279 3.50 2.46 16.05
N LYS A 280 2.58 2.89 15.20
CA LYS A 280 2.52 4.27 14.70
C LYS A 280 2.21 5.26 15.82
N GLU A 281 2.99 6.35 15.91
CA GLU A 281 2.87 7.36 16.98
C GLU A 281 2.09 8.60 16.53
N GLY A 282 2.32 9.11 15.32
CA GLY A 282 1.78 10.41 14.90
C GLY A 282 0.27 10.42 14.74
N MET A 283 -0.26 9.42 14.07
CA MET A 283 -1.69 9.23 13.83
C MET A 283 -2.00 7.74 13.70
N PRO A 284 -2.09 7.01 14.83
CA PRO A 284 -2.45 5.61 14.83
C PRO A 284 -3.91 5.40 14.45
N LEU A 285 -4.21 4.28 13.76
CA LEU A 285 -5.55 3.86 13.41
C LEU A 285 -5.83 2.47 14.00
N LEU A 286 -6.98 2.32 14.64
CA LEU A 286 -7.49 1.05 15.14
C LEU A 286 -8.56 0.54 14.18
N ARG A 287 -8.46 -0.73 13.80
CA ARG A 287 -9.42 -1.46 12.94
C ARG A 287 -9.92 -0.59 11.78
N TYR A 288 -8.97 -0.02 11.02
CA TYR A 288 -9.27 0.87 9.90
C TYR A 288 -9.82 0.07 8.72
N ARG A 289 -11.04 0.35 8.34
CA ARG A 289 -11.74 -0.27 7.20
C ARG A 289 -11.19 0.31 5.90
N THR A 290 -10.47 -0.53 5.13
CA THR A 290 -9.80 -0.09 3.91
C THR A 290 -10.72 -0.02 2.71
N HIS A 291 -11.80 -0.79 2.74
CA HIS A 291 -12.67 -1.13 1.62
C HIS A 291 -11.99 -1.99 0.52
N ASP A 292 -10.72 -2.33 0.65
CA ASP A 292 -10.04 -3.23 -0.27
C ASP A 292 -10.49 -4.68 -0.01
N LEU A 293 -10.78 -5.43 -1.08
CA LEU A 293 -11.25 -6.81 -1.02
C LEU A 293 -10.12 -7.78 -1.30
N THR A 294 -9.88 -8.70 -0.36
CA THR A 294 -8.85 -9.74 -0.43
C THR A 294 -9.18 -10.92 0.48
N ALA A 295 -8.36 -11.95 0.46
CA ALA A 295 -8.34 -13.04 1.43
C ALA A 295 -6.97 -13.13 2.10
N LEU A 296 -6.89 -13.66 3.32
CA LEU A 296 -5.64 -13.87 4.06
C LEU A 296 -5.29 -15.36 4.10
N HIS A 297 -3.98 -15.66 3.99
CA HIS A 297 -3.41 -17.01 3.99
C HIS A 297 -2.23 -17.06 4.98
N TYR A 298 -2.27 -17.99 5.92
CA TYR A 298 -1.30 -18.09 7.02
C TYR A 298 -0.25 -19.19 6.82
N GLU A 299 -0.38 -20.00 5.78
CA GLU A 299 0.62 -21.03 5.49
C GLU A 299 1.98 -20.41 5.08
N LYS A 300 3.06 -21.10 5.46
CA LYS A 300 4.41 -20.65 5.17
C LYS A 300 4.66 -20.55 3.66
N CYS A 301 5.21 -19.43 3.22
CA CYS A 301 5.60 -19.24 1.83
C CYS A 301 6.87 -20.04 1.50
N GLU A 302 7.00 -20.47 0.25
CA GLU A 302 8.20 -21.12 -0.30
C GLU A 302 9.46 -20.25 -0.16
N CYS A 303 9.33 -18.92 -0.12
CA CYS A 303 10.44 -18.01 0.18
C CYS A 303 10.98 -18.12 1.62
N GLY A 304 10.37 -18.93 2.46
CA GLY A 304 10.73 -19.16 3.85
C GLY A 304 10.12 -18.19 4.86
N ARG A 305 9.44 -17.13 4.43
CA ARG A 305 8.74 -16.19 5.31
C ARG A 305 7.50 -16.82 5.91
N THR A 306 7.23 -16.44 7.17
CA THR A 306 6.07 -16.88 7.95
C THR A 306 5.00 -15.80 8.11
N LEU A 307 5.22 -14.63 7.53
CA LEU A 307 4.26 -13.54 7.51
C LEU A 307 2.99 -13.95 6.76
N VAL A 308 1.83 -13.51 7.25
CA VAL A 308 0.56 -13.70 6.55
C VAL A 308 0.65 -13.10 5.15
N ARG A 309 0.05 -13.78 4.19
CA ARG A 309 -0.07 -13.29 2.82
C ARG A 309 -1.52 -12.93 2.54
N MET A 310 -1.72 -11.91 1.76
CA MET A 310 -3.03 -11.61 1.18
C MET A 310 -3.02 -11.90 -0.31
N ASP A 311 -4.19 -12.21 -0.85
CA ASP A 311 -4.42 -12.26 -2.28
C ASP A 311 -4.29 -10.86 -2.88
N ARG A 312 -4.10 -10.79 -4.20
CA ARG A 312 -4.12 -9.53 -4.92
C ARG A 312 -5.47 -8.83 -4.73
N ILE A 313 -5.42 -7.51 -4.52
CA ILE A 313 -6.63 -6.70 -4.47
C ILE A 313 -7.29 -6.71 -5.84
N LEU A 314 -8.51 -7.23 -5.93
CA LEU A 314 -9.30 -7.28 -7.17
C LEU A 314 -10.20 -6.05 -7.33
N GLY A 315 -10.44 -5.31 -6.25
CA GLY A 315 -11.26 -4.12 -6.25
C GLY A 315 -11.58 -3.67 -4.84
N ARG A 316 -12.43 -2.67 -4.76
CA ARG A 316 -12.91 -2.08 -3.50
C ARG A 316 -14.41 -2.24 -3.39
N CYS A 317 -14.92 -2.46 -2.17
CA CYS A 317 -16.37 -2.58 -1.98
C CYS A 317 -17.12 -1.27 -2.21
N ASP A 318 -16.45 -0.10 -2.10
CA ASP A 318 -17.03 1.22 -2.42
C ASP A 318 -17.00 1.59 -3.92
N ASP A 319 -16.23 0.85 -4.75
CA ASP A 319 -16.18 1.01 -6.21
C ASP A 319 -16.94 -0.11 -6.94
N MET A 320 -17.54 -1.04 -6.21
CA MET A 320 -18.27 -2.18 -6.76
C MET A 320 -19.57 -1.72 -7.43
N LEU A 321 -19.75 -2.13 -8.68
CA LEU A 321 -20.98 -1.92 -9.42
C LEU A 321 -21.91 -3.14 -9.30
N ILE A 322 -23.18 -2.92 -9.03
CA ILE A 322 -24.18 -3.99 -9.07
C ILE A 322 -24.92 -3.91 -10.40
N ILE A 323 -24.63 -4.82 -11.32
CA ILE A 323 -25.24 -4.87 -12.64
C ILE A 323 -26.17 -6.10 -12.71
N ARG A 324 -27.49 -5.88 -12.73
CA ARG A 324 -28.51 -6.95 -12.77
C ARG A 324 -28.34 -8.00 -11.65
N GLY A 325 -27.98 -7.54 -10.43
CA GLY A 325 -27.78 -8.42 -9.27
C GLY A 325 -26.42 -9.14 -9.22
N VAL A 326 -25.51 -8.82 -10.14
CA VAL A 326 -24.14 -9.35 -10.15
C VAL A 326 -23.18 -8.26 -9.71
N ASN A 327 -22.30 -8.57 -8.77
CA ASN A 327 -21.22 -7.68 -8.35
C ASN A 327 -20.14 -7.63 -9.41
N VAL A 328 -19.87 -6.45 -9.95
CA VAL A 328 -18.86 -6.22 -10.99
C VAL A 328 -17.87 -5.17 -10.50
N PHE A 329 -16.59 -5.48 -10.56
CA PHE A 329 -15.53 -4.55 -10.21
C PHE A 329 -14.93 -3.89 -11.45
N PRO A 330 -14.49 -2.61 -11.38
CA PRO A 330 -13.83 -1.93 -12.48
C PRO A 330 -12.66 -2.72 -13.08
N SER A 331 -11.88 -3.42 -12.24
CA SER A 331 -10.78 -4.29 -12.68
C SER A 331 -11.23 -5.47 -13.56
N GLN A 332 -12.43 -6.02 -13.33
CA GLN A 332 -12.98 -7.08 -14.17
C GLN A 332 -13.41 -6.53 -15.54
N ILE A 333 -13.97 -5.33 -15.57
CA ILE A 333 -14.31 -4.64 -16.82
C ILE A 333 -13.03 -4.36 -17.61
N GLU A 334 -12.01 -3.82 -16.95
CA GLU A 334 -10.69 -3.56 -17.54
C GLU A 334 -10.06 -4.83 -18.12
N ASP A 335 -10.09 -5.95 -17.40
CA ASP A 335 -9.54 -7.23 -17.87
C ASP A 335 -10.25 -7.76 -19.16
N VAL A 336 -11.52 -7.45 -19.32
CA VAL A 336 -12.28 -7.76 -20.54
C VAL A 336 -11.91 -6.80 -21.68
N ILE A 337 -11.85 -5.50 -21.39
CA ILE A 337 -11.52 -4.47 -22.37
C ILE A 337 -10.10 -4.67 -22.93
N LEU A 338 -9.13 -4.99 -22.07
CA LEU A 338 -7.75 -5.25 -22.48
C LEU A 338 -7.56 -6.53 -23.35
N LYS A 339 -8.60 -7.37 -23.45
CA LYS A 339 -8.62 -8.50 -24.41
C LYS A 339 -8.98 -8.05 -25.83
N LEU A 340 -9.58 -6.90 -26.00
CA LEU A 340 -9.93 -6.33 -27.28
C LEU A 340 -8.69 -5.66 -27.88
N ARG A 341 -8.26 -6.12 -29.08
CA ARG A 341 -7.00 -5.70 -29.74
C ARG A 341 -6.93 -4.21 -30.13
N GLU A 342 -8.02 -3.48 -30.01
CA GLU A 342 -8.19 -2.14 -30.58
C GLU A 342 -8.25 -1.01 -29.54
N ILE A 343 -8.15 -1.32 -28.22
CA ILE A 343 -8.35 -0.33 -27.16
C ILE A 343 -7.05 -0.14 -26.36
N SER A 344 -6.55 1.10 -26.30
CA SER A 344 -5.43 1.48 -25.43
C SER A 344 -5.94 2.14 -24.14
N ARG A 345 -5.22 1.90 -23.02
CA ARG A 345 -5.57 2.40 -21.68
C ARG A 345 -5.58 3.93 -21.54
N SER A 346 -5.06 4.66 -22.52
CA SER A 346 -4.92 6.13 -22.48
C SER A 346 -6.22 6.91 -22.68
N GLU A 347 -7.30 6.29 -23.16
CA GLU A 347 -8.58 6.96 -23.48
C GLU A 347 -9.56 7.00 -22.30
N GLU A 348 -9.42 6.16 -21.29
CA GLU A 348 -10.36 6.07 -20.16
C GLU A 348 -10.48 7.35 -19.33
N ARG A 349 -9.43 8.16 -19.23
CA ARG A 349 -9.46 9.42 -18.47
C ARG A 349 -10.23 10.57 -19.13
N ARG A 350 -10.51 10.50 -20.42
CA ARG A 350 -11.23 11.57 -21.15
C ARG A 350 -12.75 11.45 -21.06
N VAL A 351 -13.27 10.23 -21.02
CA VAL A 351 -14.72 9.96 -21.00
C VAL A 351 -15.37 10.39 -19.68
N GLY A 352 -14.68 10.31 -18.55
CA GLY A 352 -15.23 10.70 -17.25
C GLY A 352 -15.38 12.21 -17.01
N LYS A 353 -14.82 13.07 -17.85
CA LYS A 353 -14.94 14.54 -17.71
C LYS A 353 -16.04 15.17 -18.54
N GLU A 354 -16.52 14.53 -19.58
CA GLU A 354 -17.52 15.10 -20.50
C GLU A 354 -18.98 14.72 -20.17
N CYS A 355 -19.20 13.80 -19.22
CA CYS A 355 -20.55 13.43 -18.77
C CYS A 355 -21.07 14.25 -17.57
N ARG A 356 -20.53 15.45 -17.33
CA ARG A 356 -21.07 16.41 -16.36
C ARG A 356 -21.31 17.75 -17.04
N SER A 357 -22.34 17.81 -17.87
CA SER A 357 -23.04 19.02 -18.24
C SER A 357 -24.53 18.79 -18.18
#